data_dcea8bf4ad7c0d93bfeb195dff48b811
#
_entry.id   dcea8bf4ad7c0d93bfeb195dff48b811
#
_cell.length_a   1.000
_cell.length_b   1.000
_cell.length_c   1.000
_cell.angle_alpha   90.00
_cell.angle_beta   90.00
_cell.angle_gamma   90.00
#
_symmetry.space_group_name_H-M   'P 1'
#
loop_
_entity.id
_entity.type
_entity.pdbx_description
1 polymer ?
#
loop_
_entity_poly.entity_id
_entity_poly.type
_entity_poly.pdbx_seq_one_letter_code
_entity_poly.pdbx_strand_id
1 'polypeptide(L)'
;MYAGRNPGLAGKTTWKDNLSMKDHSPILKRNLTGCVVAVLLILFDQFTKMLAVAHLRNQPSNVLIDGVFELRYLENRGSAFGMMQNKLIILIPVTVVVTLLILYLFFKKLPATRHFFWLNAVAVLFFAGAIGNFIDRVRQGYVVDFFYFSLINFPIFNVADIYVTAAAFLLIFLCLFYYKEEDFEQIFPSGSSRKHSSEKKDNE
;
A
#
# COMPACT_ATOMS: atom_id res chain seq x y z
N MET A 1 -35.23 51.65 -47.87
CA MET A 1 -35.67 50.33 -47.41
C MET A 1 -34.42 49.50 -47.19
N TYR A 2 -33.82 49.52 -45.99
CA TYR A 2 -32.61 48.77 -45.64
C TYR A 2 -32.97 47.70 -44.62
N ALA A 3 -32.88 46.46 -45.02
CA ALA A 3 -33.06 45.32 -44.16
C ALA A 3 -31.79 45.07 -43.37
N GLY A 4 -31.83 45.23 -42.06
CA GLY A 4 -30.74 44.88 -41.12
C GLY A 4 -30.48 43.37 -41.08
N ARG A 5 -29.26 42.94 -41.37
CA ARG A 5 -28.78 41.61 -41.07
C ARG A 5 -28.32 41.56 -39.58
N ASN A 6 -28.95 40.72 -38.83
CA ASN A 6 -28.46 40.32 -37.52
C ASN A 6 -27.20 39.44 -37.66
N PRO A 7 -26.05 39.79 -37.08
CA PRO A 7 -24.90 38.87 -37.04
C PRO A 7 -25.07 37.93 -35.84
N GLY A 8 -25.39 36.71 -36.15
CA GLY A 8 -24.98 35.48 -35.61
C GLY A 8 -24.82 35.28 -34.11
N LEU A 9 -25.56 34.37 -33.68
CA LEU A 9 -25.30 33.49 -32.56
C LEU A 9 -23.98 32.72 -32.74
N ALA A 10 -22.84 33.37 -32.47
CA ALA A 10 -21.60 32.68 -32.17
C ALA A 10 -21.82 32.01 -30.78
N GLY A 11 -21.83 30.69 -30.78
CA GLY A 11 -22.06 29.88 -29.60
C GLY A 11 -21.15 30.33 -28.45
N LYS A 12 -21.77 30.90 -27.43
CA LYS A 12 -21.14 31.09 -26.13
C LYS A 12 -21.02 29.70 -25.52
N THR A 13 -19.89 29.02 -25.76
CA THR A 13 -19.45 27.97 -24.86
C THR A 13 -19.39 28.59 -23.48
N THR A 14 -20.38 28.22 -22.66
CA THR A 14 -20.50 28.79 -21.33
C THR A 14 -19.33 28.26 -20.51
N TRP A 15 -18.61 29.16 -19.83
CA TRP A 15 -17.54 28.83 -18.88
C TRP A 15 -17.98 27.78 -17.85
N LYS A 16 -19.27 27.45 -17.73
CA LYS A 16 -19.82 26.33 -16.96
C LYS A 16 -19.45 24.95 -17.52
N ASP A 17 -19.23 24.83 -18.83
CA ASP A 17 -18.86 23.52 -19.43
C ASP A 17 -17.41 23.15 -19.12
N ASN A 18 -16.54 24.12 -18.78
CA ASN A 18 -15.16 23.88 -18.33
C ASN A 18 -15.02 23.51 -16.85
N LEU A 19 -16.08 23.63 -16.04
CA LEU A 19 -16.08 23.30 -14.60
C LEU A 19 -16.43 21.85 -14.30
N SER A 20 -16.84 21.07 -15.29
CA SER A 20 -17.31 19.69 -15.12
C SER A 20 -16.25 18.62 -15.40
N MET A 21 -15.12 18.95 -16.00
CA MET A 21 -14.04 17.98 -16.11
C MET A 21 -13.20 18.03 -14.83
N LYS A 22 -13.62 17.31 -13.78
CA LYS A 22 -12.70 16.94 -12.69
C LYS A 22 -11.50 16.30 -13.36
N ASP A 23 -10.35 16.94 -13.29
CA ASP A 23 -9.09 16.39 -13.80
C ASP A 23 -8.77 15.11 -12.99
N HIS A 24 -9.14 13.97 -13.54
CA HIS A 24 -8.86 12.66 -12.95
C HIS A 24 -7.41 12.21 -13.18
N SER A 25 -6.63 13.00 -13.91
CA SER A 25 -5.26 12.66 -14.27
C SER A 25 -4.34 12.39 -13.07
N PRO A 26 -4.41 13.15 -11.95
CA PRO A 26 -3.58 12.87 -10.79
C PRO A 26 -3.93 11.52 -10.12
N ILE A 27 -5.22 11.19 -10.03
CA ILE A 27 -5.70 9.93 -9.43
C ILE A 27 -5.28 8.76 -10.30
N LEU A 28 -5.46 8.86 -11.61
CA LEU A 28 -5.07 7.81 -12.55
C LEU A 28 -3.55 7.59 -12.53
N LYS A 29 -2.73 8.66 -12.53
CA LYS A 29 -1.27 8.57 -12.42
C LYS A 29 -0.86 7.90 -11.12
N ARG A 30 -1.41 8.30 -9.97
CA ARG A 30 -1.14 7.67 -8.68
C ARG A 30 -1.48 6.18 -8.70
N ASN A 31 -2.68 5.82 -9.16
CA ASN A 31 -3.14 4.44 -9.20
C ASN A 31 -2.23 3.57 -10.08
N LEU A 32 -1.91 4.06 -11.28
CA LEU A 32 -1.02 3.34 -12.21
C LEU A 32 0.38 3.18 -11.62
N THR A 33 0.97 4.26 -11.10
CA THR A 33 2.29 4.20 -10.45
C THR A 33 2.27 3.25 -9.26
N GLY A 34 1.27 3.33 -8.39
CA GLY A 34 1.13 2.43 -7.23
C GLY A 34 1.02 0.97 -7.64
N CYS A 35 0.22 0.65 -8.66
CA CYS A 35 0.10 -0.71 -9.18
C CYS A 35 1.43 -1.22 -9.79
N VAL A 36 2.10 -0.40 -10.58
CA VAL A 36 3.40 -0.79 -11.18
C VAL A 36 4.44 -1.03 -10.11
N VAL A 37 4.56 -0.13 -9.13
CA VAL A 37 5.51 -0.30 -8.01
C VAL A 37 5.17 -1.54 -7.19
N ALA A 38 3.90 -1.78 -6.86
CA ALA A 38 3.49 -2.98 -6.13
C ALA A 38 3.89 -4.26 -6.88
N VAL A 39 3.64 -4.33 -8.20
CA VAL A 39 4.03 -5.49 -9.02
C VAL A 39 5.55 -5.70 -9.00
N LEU A 40 6.33 -4.62 -9.16
CA LEU A 40 7.80 -4.72 -9.13
C LEU A 40 8.32 -5.21 -7.78
N LEU A 41 7.76 -4.73 -6.68
CA LEU A 41 8.12 -5.16 -5.32
C LEU A 41 7.76 -6.65 -5.09
N ILE A 42 6.58 -7.09 -5.53
CA ILE A 42 6.16 -8.49 -5.44
C ILE A 42 7.09 -9.37 -6.28
N LEU A 43 7.41 -8.97 -7.50
CA LEU A 43 8.32 -9.72 -8.37
C LEU A 43 9.72 -9.82 -7.74
N PHE A 44 10.21 -8.74 -7.12
CA PHE A 44 11.51 -8.74 -6.44
C PHE A 44 11.52 -9.68 -5.22
N ASP A 45 10.45 -9.65 -4.40
CA ASP A 45 10.31 -10.60 -3.28
C ASP A 45 10.31 -12.05 -3.78
N GLN A 46 9.49 -12.38 -4.77
CA GLN A 46 9.41 -13.74 -5.31
C GLN A 46 10.72 -14.17 -5.98
N PHE A 47 11.42 -13.26 -6.64
CA PHE A 47 12.74 -13.52 -7.23
C PHE A 47 13.78 -13.86 -6.15
N THR A 48 13.85 -13.08 -5.06
CA THR A 48 14.79 -13.37 -3.96
C THR A 48 14.48 -14.68 -3.25
N LYS A 49 13.21 -15.02 -3.08
CA LYS A 49 12.77 -16.32 -2.55
C LYS A 49 13.17 -17.49 -3.47
N MET A 50 13.02 -17.32 -4.78
CA MET A 50 13.50 -18.34 -5.74
C MET A 50 15.03 -18.56 -5.63
N LEU A 51 15.80 -17.48 -5.51
CA LEU A 51 17.25 -17.58 -5.27
C LEU A 51 17.56 -18.29 -3.96
N ALA A 52 16.84 -17.98 -2.89
CA ALA A 52 17.01 -18.66 -1.60
C ALA A 52 16.70 -20.16 -1.70
N VAL A 53 15.63 -20.55 -2.38
CA VAL A 53 15.34 -21.98 -2.64
C VAL A 53 16.44 -22.65 -3.44
N ALA A 54 16.94 -22.00 -4.49
CA ALA A 54 17.93 -22.58 -5.39
C ALA A 54 19.31 -22.77 -4.72
N HIS A 55 19.72 -21.86 -3.83
CA HIS A 55 21.09 -21.82 -3.32
C HIS A 55 21.23 -22.15 -1.83
N LEU A 56 20.16 -22.05 -1.04
CA LEU A 56 20.22 -22.23 0.41
C LEU A 56 19.44 -23.45 0.90
N ARG A 57 18.50 -23.98 0.12
CA ARG A 57 17.71 -25.14 0.53
C ARG A 57 18.60 -26.37 0.66
N ASN A 58 18.52 -27.05 1.80
CA ASN A 58 19.34 -28.22 2.15
C ASN A 58 20.86 -27.96 2.18
N GLN A 59 21.26 -26.68 2.31
CA GLN A 59 22.64 -26.26 2.47
C GLN A 59 22.84 -25.70 3.91
N PRO A 60 24.09 -25.74 4.43
CA PRO A 60 24.43 -25.02 5.65
C PRO A 60 24.21 -23.53 5.47
N SER A 61 24.07 -22.79 6.58
CA SER A 61 23.95 -21.33 6.54
C SER A 61 25.14 -20.71 5.80
N ASN A 62 24.85 -19.75 4.95
CA ASN A 62 25.89 -18.94 4.31
C ASN A 62 26.15 -17.71 5.19
N VAL A 63 27.28 -17.72 5.90
CA VAL A 63 27.69 -16.64 6.80
C VAL A 63 28.21 -15.47 5.99
N LEU A 64 27.57 -14.32 6.07
CA LEU A 64 27.98 -13.08 5.41
C LEU A 64 28.82 -12.22 6.34
N ILE A 65 28.44 -12.13 7.63
CA ILE A 65 29.19 -11.44 8.68
C ILE A 65 29.19 -12.37 9.89
N ASP A 66 30.38 -12.84 10.26
CA ASP A 66 30.55 -13.84 11.32
C ASP A 66 29.92 -13.37 12.65
N GLY A 67 29.11 -14.24 13.24
CA GLY A 67 28.38 -13.97 14.46
C GLY A 67 27.28 -12.89 14.39
N VAL A 68 27.02 -12.30 13.20
CA VAL A 68 26.07 -11.17 13.05
C VAL A 68 24.97 -11.46 12.06
N PHE A 69 25.31 -11.85 10.82
CA PHE A 69 24.32 -11.96 9.74
C PHE A 69 24.61 -13.12 8.80
N GLU A 70 23.59 -13.93 8.57
CA GLU A 70 23.67 -15.15 7.76
C GLU A 70 22.48 -15.21 6.78
N LEU A 71 22.66 -15.93 5.68
CA LEU A 71 21.58 -16.42 4.84
C LEU A 71 21.29 -17.88 5.21
N ARG A 72 20.10 -18.12 5.76
CA ARG A 72 19.68 -19.42 6.26
C ARG A 72 18.26 -19.74 5.78
N TYR A 73 18.11 -20.81 5.03
CA TYR A 73 16.80 -21.23 4.52
C TYR A 73 15.88 -21.74 5.63
N LEU A 74 14.63 -21.25 5.62
CA LEU A 74 13.58 -21.71 6.53
C LEU A 74 12.23 -21.76 5.82
N GLU A 75 11.50 -22.89 5.98
CA GLU A 75 10.09 -23.01 5.61
C GLU A 75 9.19 -22.56 6.78
N ASN A 76 8.73 -21.32 6.74
CA ASN A 76 7.90 -20.75 7.80
C ASN A 76 6.41 -21.10 7.57
N ARG A 77 5.88 -22.04 8.38
CA ARG A 77 4.48 -22.48 8.35
C ARG A 77 3.56 -21.70 9.30
N GLY A 78 4.09 -20.66 9.94
CA GLY A 78 3.38 -19.80 10.88
C GLY A 78 3.21 -18.36 10.40
N SER A 79 2.93 -17.47 11.36
CA SER A 79 3.00 -16.03 11.22
C SER A 79 4.37 -15.50 11.69
N ALA A 80 4.49 -14.19 11.84
CA ALA A 80 5.67 -13.56 12.42
C ALA A 80 6.04 -14.22 13.77
N PHE A 81 7.36 -14.36 14.02
CA PHE A 81 7.92 -14.99 15.22
C PHE A 81 7.54 -16.46 15.43
N GLY A 82 7.15 -17.20 14.38
CA GLY A 82 6.77 -18.61 14.48
C GLY A 82 5.45 -18.86 15.23
N MET A 83 4.69 -17.82 15.52
CA MET A 83 3.35 -17.96 16.09
C MET A 83 2.39 -18.59 15.07
N MET A 84 1.31 -19.22 15.58
CA MET A 84 0.26 -19.82 14.75
C MET A 84 0.79 -20.86 13.73
N GLN A 85 1.79 -21.66 14.11
CA GLN A 85 2.32 -22.75 13.29
C GLN A 85 1.18 -23.67 12.79
N ASN A 86 1.23 -24.02 11.51
CA ASN A 86 0.24 -24.88 10.84
C ASN A 86 -1.21 -24.36 10.81
N LYS A 87 -1.45 -23.06 11.11
CA LYS A 87 -2.80 -22.46 11.08
C LYS A 87 -3.06 -21.65 9.80
N LEU A 88 -2.68 -22.20 8.65
CA LEU A 88 -2.92 -21.57 7.34
C LEU A 88 -4.38 -21.20 7.09
N ILE A 89 -5.31 -22.02 7.63
CA ILE A 89 -6.75 -21.77 7.55
C ILE A 89 -7.17 -20.44 8.18
N ILE A 90 -6.38 -19.91 9.11
CA ILE A 90 -6.62 -18.59 9.72
C ILE A 90 -5.79 -17.51 9.01
N LEU A 91 -4.52 -17.80 8.71
CA LEU A 91 -3.59 -16.83 8.13
C LEU A 91 -4.02 -16.37 6.74
N ILE A 92 -4.50 -17.26 5.90
CA ILE A 92 -4.95 -16.94 4.54
C ILE A 92 -6.14 -15.98 4.57
N PRO A 93 -7.29 -16.28 5.24
CA PRO A 93 -8.41 -15.35 5.32
C PRO A 93 -8.06 -14.00 5.92
N VAL A 94 -7.26 -13.96 6.99
CA VAL A 94 -6.81 -12.70 7.60
C VAL A 94 -6.02 -11.87 6.60
N THR A 95 -5.07 -12.49 5.89
CA THR A 95 -4.30 -11.78 4.84
C THR A 95 -5.21 -11.24 3.75
N VAL A 96 -6.21 -12.00 3.30
CA VAL A 96 -7.19 -11.55 2.29
C VAL A 96 -7.97 -10.33 2.79
N VAL A 97 -8.52 -10.39 4.01
CA VAL A 97 -9.28 -9.28 4.59
C VAL A 97 -8.44 -8.02 4.71
N VAL A 98 -7.22 -8.13 5.26
CA VAL A 98 -6.29 -7.00 5.39
C VAL A 98 -5.91 -6.44 4.02
N THR A 99 -5.62 -7.29 3.04
CA THR A 99 -5.29 -6.86 1.68
C THR A 99 -6.44 -6.11 1.01
N LEU A 100 -7.67 -6.61 1.14
CA LEU A 100 -8.87 -5.93 0.61
C LEU A 100 -9.09 -4.57 1.29
N LEU A 101 -8.86 -4.47 2.59
CA LEU A 101 -8.93 -3.20 3.31
C LEU A 101 -7.88 -2.21 2.79
N ILE A 102 -6.64 -2.63 2.59
CA ILE A 102 -5.57 -1.78 2.03
C ILE A 102 -5.96 -1.29 0.63
N LEU A 103 -6.47 -2.17 -0.23
CA LEU A 103 -6.95 -1.80 -1.57
C LEU A 103 -8.11 -0.79 -1.51
N TYR A 104 -9.08 -1.02 -0.63
CA TYR A 104 -10.18 -0.10 -0.42
C TYR A 104 -9.68 1.28 0.01
N LEU A 105 -8.80 1.34 1.00
CA LEU A 105 -8.21 2.59 1.46
C LEU A 105 -7.44 3.28 0.32
N PHE A 106 -6.57 2.58 -0.38
CA PHE A 106 -5.75 3.12 -1.46
C PHE A 106 -6.60 3.70 -2.60
N PHE A 107 -7.58 2.95 -3.10
CA PHE A 107 -8.35 3.38 -4.28
C PHE A 107 -9.51 4.33 -3.95
N LYS A 108 -10.07 4.26 -2.73
CA LYS A 108 -11.32 4.96 -2.40
C LYS A 108 -11.14 6.06 -1.37
N LYS A 109 -10.15 5.97 -0.50
CA LYS A 109 -10.01 6.87 0.65
C LYS A 109 -8.79 7.78 0.56
N LEU A 110 -7.63 7.25 0.17
CA LEU A 110 -6.40 8.04 0.17
C LEU A 110 -6.41 9.09 -0.94
N PRO A 111 -6.14 10.38 -0.61
CA PRO A 111 -6.06 11.44 -1.62
C PRO A 111 -4.81 11.27 -2.51
N ALA A 112 -4.95 11.65 -3.79
CA ALA A 112 -3.88 11.61 -4.78
C ALA A 112 -3.05 12.91 -4.82
N THR A 113 -2.84 13.54 -3.67
CA THR A 113 -2.07 14.77 -3.54
C THR A 113 -0.64 14.50 -3.09
N ARG A 114 0.27 15.46 -3.33
CA ARG A 114 1.68 15.36 -2.90
C ARG A 114 1.81 15.22 -1.38
N HIS A 115 0.92 15.85 -0.62
CA HIS A 115 0.88 15.75 0.84
C HIS A 115 0.68 14.30 1.31
N PHE A 116 -0.17 13.52 0.65
CA PHE A 116 -0.45 12.13 1.00
C PHE A 116 0.45 11.10 0.28
N PHE A 117 1.53 11.55 -0.38
CA PHE A 117 2.44 10.67 -1.11
C PHE A 117 2.97 9.52 -0.23
N TRP A 118 3.46 9.85 0.96
CA TRP A 118 4.05 8.85 1.87
C TRP A 118 3.02 7.85 2.39
N LEU A 119 1.78 8.29 2.64
CA LEU A 119 0.71 7.38 3.06
C LEU A 119 0.29 6.43 1.93
N ASN A 120 0.31 6.92 0.68
CA ASN A 120 0.12 6.05 -0.48
C ASN A 120 1.26 5.04 -0.64
N ALA A 121 2.52 5.45 -0.38
CA ALA A 121 3.67 4.55 -0.40
C ALA A 121 3.57 3.47 0.70
N VAL A 122 3.14 3.83 1.90
CA VAL A 122 2.83 2.88 2.99
C VAL A 122 1.82 1.82 2.54
N ALA A 123 0.72 2.24 1.92
CA ALA A 123 -0.29 1.30 1.43
C ALA A 123 0.26 0.34 0.37
N VAL A 124 1.10 0.83 -0.55
CA VAL A 124 1.77 0.00 -1.58
C VAL A 124 2.74 -1.00 -0.96
N LEU A 125 3.54 -0.60 0.02
CA LEU A 125 4.48 -1.48 0.72
C LEU A 125 3.75 -2.58 1.51
N PHE A 126 2.71 -2.23 2.28
CA PHE A 126 1.89 -3.21 2.99
C PHE A 126 1.24 -4.20 2.03
N PHE A 127 0.67 -3.70 0.93
CA PHE A 127 0.07 -4.55 -0.10
C PHE A 127 1.09 -5.52 -0.70
N ALA A 128 2.25 -5.01 -1.12
CA ALA A 128 3.28 -5.83 -1.74
C ALA A 128 3.82 -6.91 -0.79
N GLY A 129 4.09 -6.57 0.48
CA GLY A 129 4.54 -7.52 1.49
C GLY A 129 3.48 -8.57 1.83
N ALA A 130 2.22 -8.15 1.99
CA ALA A 130 1.11 -9.09 2.23
C ALA A 130 0.93 -10.08 1.08
N ILE A 131 0.93 -9.59 -0.17
CA ILE A 131 0.77 -10.44 -1.36
C ILE A 131 1.99 -11.33 -1.59
N GLY A 132 3.22 -10.86 -1.36
CA GLY A 132 4.43 -11.66 -1.47
C GLY A 132 4.36 -12.93 -0.59
N ASN A 133 4.05 -12.75 0.68
CA ASN A 133 3.87 -13.87 1.63
C ASN A 133 2.58 -14.68 1.41
N PHE A 134 1.54 -14.07 0.85
CA PHE A 134 0.31 -14.77 0.47
C PHE A 134 0.52 -15.75 -0.67
N ILE A 135 1.25 -15.34 -1.73
CA ILE A 135 1.57 -16.20 -2.88
C ILE A 135 2.26 -17.48 -2.40
N ASP A 136 3.25 -17.38 -1.53
CA ASP A 136 3.96 -18.53 -0.99
C ASP A 136 3.02 -19.49 -0.25
N ARG A 137 2.17 -18.95 0.65
CA ARG A 137 1.22 -19.75 1.43
C ARG A 137 0.22 -20.50 0.57
N VAL A 138 -0.28 -19.87 -0.50
CA VAL A 138 -1.25 -20.50 -1.41
C VAL A 138 -0.58 -21.57 -2.28
N ARG A 139 0.67 -21.33 -2.73
CA ARG A 139 1.37 -22.25 -3.64
C ARG A 139 1.95 -23.48 -2.94
N GLN A 140 2.55 -23.31 -1.77
CA GLN A 140 3.36 -24.33 -1.12
C GLN A 140 3.03 -24.57 0.35
N GLY A 141 2.14 -23.80 0.94
CA GLY A 141 1.71 -23.99 2.33
C GLY A 141 2.68 -23.43 3.39
N TYR A 142 3.70 -22.71 2.99
CA TYR A 142 4.67 -22.04 3.86
C TYR A 142 5.25 -20.82 3.16
N VAL A 143 5.90 -19.95 3.93
CA VAL A 143 6.66 -18.81 3.42
C VAL A 143 8.13 -19.14 3.42
N VAL A 144 8.86 -18.75 2.37
CA VAL A 144 10.33 -18.90 2.30
C VAL A 144 10.98 -17.71 2.99
N ASP A 145 11.66 -17.97 4.12
CA ASP A 145 12.44 -17.00 4.87
C ASP A 145 13.93 -17.34 4.76
N PHE A 146 14.80 -16.30 4.76
CA PHE A 146 16.23 -16.55 4.53
C PHE A 146 17.20 -15.51 5.11
N PHE A 147 16.77 -14.36 5.60
CA PHE A 147 17.62 -13.40 6.32
C PHE A 147 17.64 -13.71 7.82
N TYR A 148 18.83 -13.92 8.39
CA TYR A 148 18.99 -14.23 9.79
C TYR A 148 20.02 -13.35 10.49
N PHE A 149 19.60 -12.56 11.46
CA PHE A 149 20.48 -11.83 12.36
C PHE A 149 20.85 -12.73 13.55
N SER A 150 21.98 -13.46 13.44
CA SER A 150 22.43 -14.41 14.44
C SER A 150 22.85 -13.73 15.74
N LEU A 151 23.41 -12.49 15.67
CA LEU A 151 23.85 -11.72 16.82
C LEU A 151 22.78 -11.58 17.92
N ILE A 152 21.53 -11.37 17.53
CA ILE A 152 20.40 -11.15 18.44
C ILE A 152 19.38 -12.28 18.39
N ASN A 153 19.73 -13.38 17.71
CA ASN A 153 18.82 -14.51 17.45
C ASN A 153 17.44 -14.03 16.93
N PHE A 154 17.44 -13.08 16.00
CA PHE A 154 16.22 -12.53 15.43
C PHE A 154 15.54 -13.58 14.57
N PRO A 155 14.21 -13.71 14.58
CA PRO A 155 13.50 -14.62 13.69
C PRO A 155 13.93 -14.45 12.24
N ILE A 156 14.08 -15.55 11.52
CA ILE A 156 14.43 -15.53 10.10
C ILE A 156 13.28 -14.89 9.33
N PHE A 157 13.57 -14.02 8.38
CA PHE A 157 12.60 -13.23 7.63
C PHE A 157 13.00 -13.11 6.16
N ASN A 158 12.15 -12.45 5.37
CA ASN A 158 12.32 -12.28 3.93
C ASN A 158 12.10 -10.81 3.49
N VAL A 159 12.13 -10.57 2.18
CA VAL A 159 11.99 -9.23 1.60
C VAL A 159 10.56 -8.67 1.82
N ALA A 160 9.51 -9.51 1.72
CA ALA A 160 8.15 -9.07 1.99
C ALA A 160 7.97 -8.58 3.44
N ASP A 161 8.64 -9.21 4.41
CA ASP A 161 8.62 -8.80 5.81
C ASP A 161 9.33 -7.45 6.01
N ILE A 162 10.40 -7.18 5.24
CA ILE A 162 11.05 -5.85 5.22
C ILE A 162 10.05 -4.79 4.76
N TYR A 163 9.26 -5.05 3.70
CA TYR A 163 8.26 -4.10 3.23
C TYR A 163 7.21 -3.81 4.29
N VAL A 164 6.66 -4.84 4.94
CA VAL A 164 5.65 -4.69 6.01
C VAL A 164 6.23 -3.91 7.18
N THR A 165 7.43 -4.25 7.61
CA THR A 165 8.10 -3.60 8.75
C THR A 165 8.41 -2.12 8.45
N ALA A 166 8.99 -1.83 7.28
CA ALA A 166 9.27 -0.47 6.84
C ALA A 166 7.97 0.37 6.73
N ALA A 167 6.90 -0.23 6.19
CA ALA A 167 5.60 0.43 6.10
C ALA A 167 5.02 0.74 7.49
N ALA A 168 5.14 -0.19 8.44
CA ALA A 168 4.65 0.00 9.81
C ALA A 168 5.40 1.14 10.52
N PHE A 169 6.74 1.15 10.47
CA PHE A 169 7.54 2.24 11.05
C PHE A 169 7.25 3.58 10.39
N LEU A 170 7.17 3.60 9.05
CA LEU A 170 6.83 4.82 8.32
C LEU A 170 5.43 5.32 8.68
N LEU A 171 4.44 4.44 8.78
CA LEU A 171 3.09 4.82 9.18
C LEU A 171 3.06 5.43 10.58
N ILE A 172 3.72 4.80 11.55
CA ILE A 172 3.82 5.31 12.92
C ILE A 172 4.48 6.69 12.92
N PHE A 173 5.60 6.84 12.21
CA PHE A 173 6.28 8.13 12.09
C PHE A 173 5.38 9.21 11.50
N LEU A 174 4.67 8.91 10.42
CA LEU A 174 3.75 9.83 9.75
C LEU A 174 2.58 10.25 10.67
N CYS A 175 2.01 9.30 11.42
CA CYS A 175 0.92 9.57 12.34
C CYS A 175 1.36 10.42 13.54
N LEU A 176 2.59 10.24 14.02
CA LEU A 176 3.08 10.96 15.20
C LEU A 176 3.65 12.35 14.87
N PHE A 177 4.24 12.53 13.67
CA PHE A 177 5.07 13.70 13.39
C PHE A 177 4.66 14.48 12.12
N TYR A 178 3.88 13.90 11.22
CA TYR A 178 3.61 14.52 9.92
C TYR A 178 2.13 14.87 9.70
N TYR A 179 1.20 13.94 9.96
CA TYR A 179 -0.23 14.16 9.77
C TYR A 179 -0.89 14.75 11.00
N LYS A 180 -1.88 15.63 10.76
CA LYS A 180 -2.70 16.26 11.78
C LYS A 180 -4.12 15.68 11.75
N GLU A 181 -4.92 16.04 12.74
CA GLU A 181 -6.32 15.62 12.84
C GLU A 181 -7.12 15.97 11.57
N GLU A 182 -6.88 17.16 11.01
CA GLU A 182 -7.52 17.64 9.77
C GLU A 182 -7.24 16.73 8.55
N ASP A 183 -6.05 16.12 8.49
CA ASP A 183 -5.67 15.18 7.43
C ASP A 183 -6.46 13.88 7.53
N PHE A 184 -6.69 13.39 8.76
CA PHE A 184 -7.52 12.21 9.00
C PHE A 184 -8.99 12.47 8.69
N GLU A 185 -9.51 13.67 8.95
CA GLU A 185 -10.87 14.06 8.55
C GLU A 185 -11.06 14.06 7.03
N GLN A 186 -10.02 14.36 6.23
CA GLN A 186 -10.08 14.24 4.77
C GLN A 186 -10.21 12.79 4.31
N ILE A 187 -9.58 11.85 5.03
CA ILE A 187 -9.62 10.42 4.70
C ILE A 187 -10.91 9.79 5.24
N PHE A 188 -11.29 10.16 6.47
CA PHE A 188 -12.45 9.64 7.20
C PHE A 188 -13.36 10.79 7.67
N PRO A 189 -14.19 11.38 6.78
CA PRO A 189 -15.07 12.48 7.17
C PRO A 189 -16.00 12.06 8.30
N SER A 190 -15.90 12.69 9.47
CA SER A 190 -16.85 12.52 10.55
C SER A 190 -18.16 13.24 10.18
N GLY A 191 -19.30 12.59 10.39
CA GLY A 191 -20.62 13.11 9.99
C GLY A 191 -21.04 14.44 10.67
N SER A 192 -20.24 14.96 11.62
CA SER A 192 -20.52 16.21 12.34
C SER A 192 -20.17 17.46 11.53
N SER A 193 -19.21 17.40 10.61
CA SER A 193 -18.80 18.56 9.80
C SER A 193 -19.86 19.00 8.77
N ARG A 194 -20.85 18.16 8.46
CA ARG A 194 -21.95 18.52 7.55
C ARG A 194 -22.99 19.46 8.18
N LYS A 195 -23.11 19.52 9.50
CA LYS A 195 -24.09 20.39 10.17
C LYS A 195 -23.64 21.84 10.21
N HIS A 196 -22.37 22.13 10.35
CA HIS A 196 -21.87 23.50 10.48
C HIS A 196 -21.84 24.30 9.16
N SER A 197 -21.82 23.61 8.01
CA SER A 197 -21.87 24.27 6.69
C SER A 197 -23.29 24.55 6.19
N SER A 198 -24.32 23.88 6.74
CA SER A 198 -25.73 24.19 6.43
C SER A 198 -26.27 25.34 7.26
N GLU A 199 -25.87 25.46 8.53
CA GLU A 199 -26.32 26.58 9.39
C GLU A 199 -25.75 27.94 8.98
N LYS A 200 -24.61 27.99 8.28
CA LYS A 200 -24.05 29.25 7.77
C LYS A 200 -24.71 29.76 6.48
N LYS A 201 -25.45 28.91 5.77
CA LYS A 201 -26.16 29.29 4.55
C LYS A 201 -27.59 29.78 4.78
N ASP A 202 -28.16 29.49 5.94
CA ASP A 202 -29.53 29.91 6.28
C ASP A 202 -29.57 31.24 7.07
N ASN A 203 -28.41 31.85 7.35
CA ASN A 203 -28.26 33.10 8.09
C ASN A 203 -27.65 34.27 7.25
N GLU A 204 -27.51 34.13 5.93
CA GLU A 204 -27.17 35.20 4.97
C GLU A 204 -28.33 35.41 3.98
#